data_8037deb28b643df9b79841f98b0a20f7
#
_entry.id   8037deb28b643df9b79841f98b0a20f7
#
_cell.length_a   1.000
_cell.length_b   1.000
_cell.length_c   1.000
_cell.angle_alpha   90.00
_cell.angle_beta   90.00
_cell.angle_gamma   90.00
#
_symmetry.space_group_name_H-M   'P 1'
#
loop_
_entity.id
_entity.type
_entity.pdbx_description
1 polymer ?
#
loop_
_entity_poly.entity_id
_entity_poly.type
_entity_poly.pdbx_seq_one_letter_code
_entity_poly.pdbx_strand_id
1 'polypeptide(L)'
;ADGTGSSATSGASLVSTGQPNLRTTIPLSYDQRHAISASVDYHYGDGKDYDGPVWFGANVFQNAGANLMLSAGSGTPYSRQSNITQEAAEGINDRSTLAGSLNGSRLPWQFRMNLKVNKSFEIKWNDKKSSNFNVYVQVQNLLDAKNIISVYRATGNANDDGYLTSSAAQNAIDAKNDAEAFRYLYSIAVNNPSNYSLPRMWRAGISLQL
;
A
#
# COMPACT_ATOMS: atom_id res chain seq x y z
N ALA A 1 8.36 -6.87 19.95
CA ALA A 1 6.98 -6.42 20.16
C ALA A 1 6.17 -7.64 20.58
N ASP A 2 5.62 -7.59 21.77
CA ASP A 2 4.79 -8.67 22.30
C ASP A 2 3.46 -8.67 21.55
N GLY A 3 3.13 -9.79 20.91
CA GLY A 3 1.84 -10.00 20.31
C GLY A 3 0.76 -10.08 21.40
N THR A 4 0.35 -8.95 21.91
CA THR A 4 -0.69 -8.84 22.94
C THR A 4 -2.08 -8.81 22.31
N GLY A 5 -2.35 -9.72 21.35
CA GLY A 5 -3.72 -10.15 21.18
C GLY A 5 -4.23 -10.69 22.50
N SER A 6 -5.54 -10.59 22.79
CA SER A 6 -6.06 -11.20 24.03
C SER A 6 -5.55 -12.66 24.05
N SER A 7 -5.13 -13.13 25.22
CA SER A 7 -4.61 -14.50 25.36
C SER A 7 -5.58 -15.57 24.84
N ALA A 8 -6.88 -15.27 24.84
CA ALA A 8 -7.93 -16.11 24.28
C ALA A 8 -7.90 -16.15 22.75
N THR A 9 -7.75 -14.99 22.08
CA THR A 9 -7.70 -14.92 20.61
C THR A 9 -6.43 -15.58 20.07
N SER A 10 -5.28 -15.34 20.72
CA SER A 10 -4.00 -15.98 20.35
C SER A 10 -4.05 -17.49 20.58
N GLY A 11 -4.64 -17.94 21.69
CA GLY A 11 -4.83 -19.34 21.98
C GLY A 11 -5.75 -20.03 20.97
N ALA A 12 -6.89 -19.44 20.64
CA ALA A 12 -7.82 -19.96 19.64
C ALA A 12 -7.16 -20.05 18.25
N SER A 13 -6.39 -19.04 17.84
CA SER A 13 -5.66 -19.07 16.57
C SER A 13 -4.61 -20.17 16.52
N LEU A 14 -3.88 -20.43 17.60
CA LEU A 14 -2.90 -21.52 17.69
C LEU A 14 -3.58 -22.90 17.59
N VAL A 15 -4.68 -23.08 18.31
CA VAL A 15 -5.45 -24.33 18.27
C VAL A 15 -6.03 -24.58 16.87
N SER A 16 -6.62 -23.57 16.23
CA SER A 16 -7.22 -23.70 14.88
C SER A 16 -6.17 -23.97 13.80
N THR A 17 -4.92 -23.57 14.03
CA THR A 17 -3.79 -23.84 13.12
C THR A 17 -2.98 -25.08 13.47
N GLY A 18 -3.45 -25.91 14.42
CA GLY A 18 -2.79 -27.13 14.84
C GLY A 18 -1.49 -26.93 15.62
N GLN A 19 -1.24 -25.73 16.12
CA GLN A 19 -0.08 -25.41 16.93
C GLN A 19 -0.38 -25.60 18.42
N PRO A 20 0.59 -26.04 19.25
CA PRO A 20 0.38 -26.12 20.68
C PRO A 20 0.09 -24.72 21.26
N ASN A 21 -0.83 -24.64 22.21
CA ASN A 21 -1.20 -23.39 22.88
C ASN A 21 -0.08 -22.95 23.84
N LEU A 22 1.06 -22.62 23.29
CA LEU A 22 2.19 -22.07 24.02
C LEU A 22 2.16 -20.54 23.89
N ARG A 23 2.33 -19.85 25.01
CA ARG A 23 2.49 -18.39 25.02
C ARG A 23 3.88 -18.05 24.53
N THR A 24 4.01 -17.78 23.23
CA THR A 24 5.24 -17.35 22.60
C THR A 24 5.15 -15.89 22.17
N THR A 25 6.27 -15.20 22.19
CA THR A 25 6.39 -13.85 21.64
C THR A 25 6.24 -13.93 20.11
N ILE A 26 5.31 -13.19 19.55
CA ILE A 26 5.06 -13.12 18.11
C ILE A 26 5.13 -11.67 17.63
N PRO A 27 5.59 -11.41 16.39
CA PRO A 27 5.52 -10.08 15.80
C PRO A 27 4.06 -9.62 15.67
N LEU A 28 3.81 -8.34 15.94
CA LEU A 28 2.51 -7.73 15.68
C LEU A 28 2.28 -7.62 14.17
N SER A 29 1.04 -7.76 13.71
CA SER A 29 0.69 -7.72 12.28
C SER A 29 1.10 -6.42 11.56
N TYR A 30 1.27 -5.34 12.30
CA TYR A 30 1.71 -4.03 11.82
C TYR A 30 3.19 -3.73 12.13
N ASP A 31 3.95 -4.71 12.65
CA ASP A 31 5.37 -4.53 12.94
C ASP A 31 6.16 -4.24 11.65
N GLN A 32 6.83 -3.12 11.61
CA GLN A 32 7.69 -2.70 10.52
C GLN A 32 9.10 -2.45 11.06
N ARG A 33 10.05 -3.31 10.69
CA ARG A 33 11.42 -3.29 11.26
C ARG A 33 12.22 -2.07 10.83
N HIS A 34 12.00 -1.62 9.61
CA HIS A 34 12.70 -0.49 9.04
C HIS A 34 11.69 0.44 8.39
N ALA A 35 11.73 1.69 8.75
CA ALA A 35 10.93 2.77 8.14
C ALA A 35 11.84 3.95 7.88
N ILE A 36 11.82 4.44 6.65
CA ILE A 36 12.57 5.61 6.19
C ILE A 36 11.55 6.58 5.63
N SER A 37 11.60 7.83 6.10
CA SER A 37 10.82 8.91 5.52
C SER A 37 11.73 10.12 5.29
N ALA A 38 11.57 10.76 4.14
CA ALA A 38 12.23 11.99 3.81
C ALA A 38 11.25 12.95 3.16
N SER A 39 11.38 14.23 3.48
CA SER A 39 10.60 15.29 2.85
C SER A 39 11.56 16.40 2.40
N VAL A 40 11.38 16.82 1.16
CA VAL A 40 12.09 17.97 0.58
C VAL A 40 11.02 18.97 0.20
N ASP A 41 11.11 20.15 0.77
CA ASP A 41 10.26 21.28 0.46
C ASP A 41 11.10 22.40 -0.16
N TYR A 42 10.64 22.90 -1.30
CA TYR A 42 11.25 24.03 -1.96
C TYR A 42 10.18 25.04 -2.32
N HIS A 43 10.44 26.31 -1.99
CA HIS A 43 9.48 27.39 -2.21
C HIS A 43 10.22 28.63 -2.73
N TYR A 44 9.74 29.20 -3.82
CA TYR A 44 10.19 30.48 -4.31
C TYR A 44 9.54 31.62 -3.52
N GLY A 45 10.34 32.59 -3.12
CA GLY A 45 9.89 33.77 -2.40
C GLY A 45 9.02 34.72 -3.23
N ASP A 46 8.63 35.80 -2.60
CA ASP A 46 7.84 36.89 -3.19
C ASP A 46 8.68 38.13 -3.41
N GLY A 47 8.37 38.91 -4.43
CA GLY A 47 8.95 40.25 -4.67
C GLY A 47 10.48 40.23 -4.71
N LYS A 48 11.12 40.85 -3.69
CA LYS A 48 12.58 40.96 -3.58
C LYS A 48 13.26 39.66 -3.18
N ASP A 49 12.55 38.77 -2.55
CA ASP A 49 13.06 37.46 -2.09
C ASP A 49 12.90 36.39 -3.16
N TYR A 50 12.45 36.74 -4.36
CA TYR A 50 12.36 35.86 -5.50
C TYR A 50 13.75 35.67 -6.14
N ASP A 51 14.21 34.42 -6.13
CA ASP A 51 15.50 33.99 -6.70
C ASP A 51 15.34 33.08 -7.92
N GLY A 52 14.11 32.95 -8.43
CA GLY A 52 13.75 32.03 -9.52
C GLY A 52 13.97 32.64 -10.91
N PRO A 53 13.75 31.85 -11.97
CA PRO A 53 13.91 32.30 -13.36
C PRO A 53 12.84 33.31 -13.76
N VAL A 54 13.31 34.37 -14.44
CA VAL A 54 12.45 35.40 -15.01
C VAL A 54 12.19 35.10 -16.48
N TRP A 55 10.94 34.84 -16.88
CA TRP A 55 10.56 34.60 -18.25
C TRP A 55 9.66 35.71 -18.78
N PHE A 56 10.03 36.27 -19.94
CA PHE A 56 9.32 37.38 -20.57
C PHE A 56 9.12 38.61 -19.64
N GLY A 57 10.07 38.85 -18.72
CA GLY A 57 9.97 39.93 -17.74
C GLY A 57 9.06 39.66 -16.55
N ALA A 58 8.53 38.45 -16.39
CA ALA A 58 7.66 38.06 -15.29
C ALA A 58 8.31 36.98 -14.41
N ASN A 59 8.11 37.07 -13.10
CA ASN A 59 8.55 36.11 -12.10
C ASN A 59 7.58 34.89 -12.09
N VAL A 60 7.74 34.01 -13.06
CA VAL A 60 6.74 32.94 -13.33
C VAL A 60 6.53 32.00 -12.15
N PHE A 61 7.56 31.74 -11.34
CA PHE A 61 7.49 30.84 -10.18
C PHE A 61 7.36 31.58 -8.82
N GLN A 62 7.12 32.89 -8.83
CA GLN A 62 6.87 33.63 -7.60
C GLN A 62 5.72 32.99 -6.81
N ASN A 63 5.90 32.79 -5.48
CA ASN A 63 4.95 32.10 -4.61
C ASN A 63 4.58 30.67 -5.07
N ALA A 64 5.47 30.04 -5.84
CA ALA A 64 5.31 28.64 -6.20
C ALA A 64 6.16 27.76 -5.28
N GLY A 65 5.63 26.61 -4.91
CA GLY A 65 6.34 25.64 -4.08
C GLY A 65 6.20 24.23 -4.64
N ALA A 66 7.17 23.39 -4.30
CA ALA A 66 7.15 21.96 -4.58
C ALA A 66 7.55 21.19 -3.32
N ASN A 67 6.74 20.25 -2.92
CA ASN A 67 7.02 19.34 -1.82
C ASN A 67 7.12 17.90 -2.37
N LEU A 68 8.26 17.26 -2.13
CA LEU A 68 8.52 15.87 -2.46
C LEU A 68 8.63 15.08 -1.18
N MET A 69 7.74 14.10 -1.01
CA MET A 69 7.74 13.20 0.14
C MET A 69 8.08 11.79 -0.32
N LEU A 70 9.06 11.18 0.35
CA LEU A 70 9.52 9.83 0.10
C LEU A 70 9.29 9.00 1.35
N SER A 71 8.72 7.81 1.19
CA SER A 71 8.60 6.82 2.26
C SER A 71 9.02 5.44 1.75
N ALA A 72 9.84 4.76 2.52
CA ALA A 72 10.23 3.37 2.29
C ALA A 72 10.14 2.60 3.59
N GLY A 73 9.64 1.38 3.54
CA GLY A 73 9.51 0.56 4.74
C GLY A 73 9.63 -0.92 4.46
N SER A 74 10.18 -1.66 5.42
CA SER A 74 10.15 -3.11 5.36
C SER A 74 8.72 -3.61 5.43
N GLY A 75 8.43 -4.71 4.72
CA GLY A 75 7.11 -5.30 4.73
C GLY A 75 6.63 -5.70 6.11
N THR A 76 5.32 -5.65 6.32
CA THR A 76 4.66 -6.10 7.53
C THR A 76 4.65 -7.63 7.61
N PRO A 77 4.53 -8.22 8.81
CA PRO A 77 4.48 -9.66 8.98
C PRO A 77 3.19 -10.27 8.49
N TYR A 78 3.27 -11.52 8.04
CA TYR A 78 2.11 -12.38 7.79
C TYR A 78 2.41 -13.82 8.22
N SER A 79 1.34 -14.59 8.45
CA SER A 79 1.45 -16.01 8.81
C SER A 79 1.41 -16.86 7.55
N ARG A 80 2.48 -17.59 7.28
CA ARG A 80 2.53 -18.49 6.13
C ARG A 80 1.70 -19.74 6.38
N GLN A 81 1.11 -20.27 5.31
CA GLN A 81 0.31 -21.49 5.32
C GLN A 81 1.10 -22.63 4.68
N SER A 82 1.01 -23.83 5.26
CA SER A 82 1.71 -25.02 4.74
C SER A 82 0.94 -25.77 3.67
N ASN A 83 -0.39 -25.77 3.77
CA ASN A 83 -1.26 -26.43 2.80
C ASN A 83 -1.83 -25.44 1.79
N ILE A 84 -2.05 -25.91 0.58
CA ILE A 84 -2.68 -25.13 -0.49
C ILE A 84 -4.19 -25.21 -0.32
N THR A 85 -4.86 -24.07 -0.35
CA THR A 85 -6.32 -23.93 -0.29
C THR A 85 -6.79 -22.99 -1.41
N GLN A 86 -8.11 -22.95 -1.69
CA GLN A 86 -8.70 -22.01 -2.64
C GLN A 86 -8.76 -20.59 -2.07
N GLU A 87 -7.64 -20.04 -1.61
CA GLU A 87 -7.61 -18.77 -0.90
C GLU A 87 -8.14 -17.61 -1.76
N ALA A 88 -7.91 -17.63 -3.07
CA ALA A 88 -8.41 -16.61 -4.00
C ALA A 88 -9.94 -16.61 -4.15
N ALA A 89 -10.60 -17.75 -3.97
CA ALA A 89 -12.05 -17.88 -4.13
C ALA A 89 -12.79 -17.91 -2.78
N GLU A 90 -12.23 -18.59 -1.79
CA GLU A 90 -12.87 -18.83 -0.48
C GLU A 90 -12.29 -17.96 0.65
N GLY A 91 -11.16 -17.28 0.39
CA GLY A 91 -10.43 -16.55 1.42
C GLY A 91 -9.74 -17.48 2.41
N ILE A 92 -9.45 -16.93 3.59
CA ILE A 92 -8.87 -17.70 4.70
C ILE A 92 -9.93 -18.56 5.34
N ASN A 93 -9.72 -19.86 5.34
CA ASN A 93 -10.66 -20.81 5.95
C ASN A 93 -10.02 -21.62 7.09
N ASP A 94 -10.85 -22.31 7.86
CA ASP A 94 -10.45 -23.10 9.05
C ASP A 94 -9.55 -24.31 8.72
N ARG A 95 -9.43 -24.70 7.47
CA ARG A 95 -8.57 -25.81 7.03
C ARG A 95 -7.13 -25.39 6.78
N SER A 96 -6.81 -24.12 6.96
CA SER A 96 -5.45 -23.63 6.78
C SER A 96 -4.56 -24.06 7.96
N THR A 97 -3.41 -24.65 7.65
CA THR A 97 -2.40 -25.04 8.63
C THR A 97 -1.22 -24.12 8.58
N LEU A 98 -0.75 -23.68 9.74
CA LEU A 98 0.35 -22.73 9.85
C LEU A 98 1.68 -23.37 9.43
N ALA A 99 2.47 -22.65 8.62
CA ALA A 99 3.85 -22.99 8.31
C ALA A 99 4.81 -22.11 9.10
N GLY A 100 5.45 -22.68 10.11
CA GLY A 100 6.34 -21.93 10.99
C GLY A 100 5.60 -21.24 12.14
N SER A 101 5.92 -19.98 12.43
CA SER A 101 5.32 -19.22 13.52
C SER A 101 4.28 -18.23 13.01
N LEU A 102 3.33 -17.84 13.89
CA LEU A 102 2.41 -16.73 13.60
C LEU A 102 3.22 -15.48 13.27
N ASN A 103 2.83 -14.79 12.21
CA ASN A 103 3.52 -13.58 11.71
C ASN A 103 5.03 -13.77 11.47
N GLY A 104 5.43 -15.02 11.17
CA GLY A 104 6.84 -15.39 10.97
C GLY A 104 7.44 -14.99 9.63
N SER A 105 6.61 -14.74 8.63
CA SER A 105 7.02 -14.29 7.29
C SER A 105 6.76 -12.80 7.11
N ARG A 106 7.41 -12.18 6.10
CA ARG A 106 7.25 -10.74 5.85
C ARG A 106 6.96 -10.47 4.40
N LEU A 107 6.13 -9.47 4.17
CA LEU A 107 5.90 -8.88 2.86
C LEU A 107 7.17 -8.22 2.31
N PRO A 108 7.27 -7.99 1.00
CA PRO A 108 8.33 -7.21 0.40
C PRO A 108 8.39 -5.76 0.91
N TRP A 109 9.52 -5.11 0.68
CA TRP A 109 9.67 -3.68 0.93
C TRP A 109 8.63 -2.89 0.14
N GLN A 110 8.13 -1.84 0.79
CA GLN A 110 7.19 -0.89 0.20
C GLN A 110 7.91 0.44 -0.03
N PHE A 111 7.62 1.06 -1.15
CA PHE A 111 8.21 2.33 -1.53
C PHE A 111 7.13 3.25 -2.10
N ARG A 112 7.07 4.49 -1.62
CA ARG A 112 6.14 5.50 -2.11
C ARG A 112 6.81 6.85 -2.20
N MET A 113 6.56 7.54 -3.31
CA MET A 113 6.98 8.90 -3.54
C MET A 113 5.75 9.74 -3.90
N ASN A 114 5.57 10.86 -3.22
CA ASN A 114 4.47 11.79 -3.48
C ASN A 114 5.06 13.15 -3.83
N LEU A 115 4.47 13.83 -4.81
CA LEU A 115 4.84 15.18 -5.21
C LEU A 115 3.62 16.08 -5.10
N LYS A 116 3.80 17.24 -4.49
CA LYS A 116 2.81 18.32 -4.49
C LYS A 116 3.48 19.58 -5.02
N VAL A 117 2.88 20.18 -6.03
CA VAL A 117 3.28 21.49 -6.55
C VAL A 117 2.13 22.44 -6.35
N ASN A 118 2.42 23.62 -5.86
CA ASN A 118 1.43 24.65 -5.62
C ASN A 118 1.93 26.01 -6.05
N LYS A 119 0.99 26.89 -6.36
CA LYS A 119 1.26 28.28 -6.61
C LYS A 119 0.19 29.15 -6.00
N SER A 120 0.61 30.17 -5.25
CA SER A 120 -0.28 31.16 -4.65
C SER A 120 -0.29 32.44 -5.47
N PHE A 121 -1.47 33.02 -5.59
CA PHE A 121 -1.71 34.31 -6.22
C PHE A 121 -2.40 35.21 -5.22
N GLU A 122 -1.84 36.40 -4.99
CA GLU A 122 -2.50 37.42 -4.21
C GLU A 122 -3.40 38.27 -5.13
N ILE A 123 -4.68 38.33 -4.84
CA ILE A 123 -5.64 39.18 -5.52
C ILE A 123 -5.99 40.34 -4.60
N LYS A 124 -5.55 41.53 -4.92
CA LYS A 124 -5.90 42.74 -4.20
C LYS A 124 -7.20 43.32 -4.70
N TRP A 125 -8.22 43.32 -3.86
CA TRP A 125 -9.54 43.89 -4.17
C TRP A 125 -9.58 45.39 -3.90
N ASN A 126 -8.88 45.85 -2.84
CA ASN A 126 -8.71 47.23 -2.42
C ASN A 126 -7.42 47.36 -1.60
N ASP A 127 -6.99 48.57 -1.28
CA ASP A 127 -5.80 48.83 -0.45
C ASP A 127 -5.83 48.17 0.94
N LYS A 128 -7.01 47.66 1.38
CA LYS A 128 -7.21 47.05 2.71
C LYS A 128 -7.67 45.59 2.68
N LYS A 129 -7.94 45.04 1.49
CA LYS A 129 -8.42 43.66 1.36
C LYS A 129 -7.67 42.93 0.27
N SER A 130 -6.98 41.86 0.62
CA SER A 130 -6.37 40.92 -0.30
C SER A 130 -6.93 39.52 -0.02
N SER A 131 -7.04 38.70 -1.05
CA SER A 131 -7.42 37.31 -0.98
C SER A 131 -6.33 36.47 -1.59
N ASN A 132 -5.96 35.38 -0.92
CA ASN A 132 -4.96 34.44 -1.42
C ASN A 132 -5.65 33.30 -2.14
N PHE A 133 -5.31 33.13 -3.40
CA PHE A 133 -5.78 32.06 -4.26
C PHE A 133 -4.64 31.08 -4.50
N ASN A 134 -4.78 29.85 -3.98
CA ASN A 134 -3.77 28.82 -4.13
C ASN A 134 -4.28 27.71 -5.06
N VAL A 135 -3.52 27.44 -6.11
CA VAL A 135 -3.74 26.31 -7.02
C VAL A 135 -2.68 25.27 -6.72
N TYR A 136 -3.09 24.01 -6.62
CA TYR A 136 -2.16 22.93 -6.42
C TYR A 136 -2.45 21.70 -7.28
N VAL A 137 -1.39 20.98 -7.59
CA VAL A 137 -1.43 19.64 -8.19
C VAL A 137 -0.65 18.71 -7.29
N GLN A 138 -1.24 17.58 -6.94
CA GLN A 138 -0.64 16.54 -6.14
C GLN A 138 -0.63 15.23 -6.89
N VAL A 139 0.52 14.57 -6.91
CA VAL A 139 0.69 13.23 -7.46
C VAL A 139 1.02 12.29 -6.30
N GLN A 140 0.15 11.34 -6.03
CA GLN A 140 0.41 10.26 -5.09
C GLN A 140 0.98 9.07 -5.85
N ASN A 141 1.96 8.40 -5.26
CA ASN A 141 2.68 7.30 -5.89
C ASN A 141 3.28 7.71 -7.25
N LEU A 142 4.12 8.75 -7.25
CA LEU A 142 4.71 9.36 -8.44
C LEU A 142 5.39 8.35 -9.38
N LEU A 143 6.03 7.32 -8.80
CA LEU A 143 6.75 6.29 -9.55
C LEU A 143 5.85 5.13 -10.00
N ASP A 144 4.56 5.16 -9.67
CA ASP A 144 3.63 4.06 -9.91
C ASP A 144 4.12 2.71 -9.37
N ALA A 145 4.76 2.75 -8.20
CA ALA A 145 5.31 1.56 -7.56
C ALA A 145 4.18 0.61 -7.14
N LYS A 146 4.24 -0.63 -7.63
CA LYS A 146 3.30 -1.70 -7.28
C LYS A 146 3.73 -2.35 -5.96
N ASN A 147 3.41 -1.71 -4.85
CA ASN A 147 3.72 -2.25 -3.53
C ASN A 147 2.75 -3.39 -3.19
N ILE A 148 3.29 -4.53 -2.84
CA ILE A 148 2.52 -5.68 -2.38
C ILE A 148 2.13 -5.44 -0.92
N ILE A 149 0.83 -5.38 -0.64
CA ILE A 149 0.26 -5.16 0.71
C ILE A 149 -0.42 -6.40 1.27
N SER A 150 -0.66 -7.40 0.43
CA SER A 150 -1.17 -8.71 0.80
C SER A 150 -0.62 -9.79 -0.14
N VAL A 151 -0.49 -11.01 0.35
CA VAL A 151 -0.06 -12.17 -0.41
C VAL A 151 -0.90 -13.38 -0.04
N TYR A 152 -1.00 -14.33 -0.96
CA TYR A 152 -1.57 -15.64 -0.67
C TYR A 152 -0.61 -16.41 0.25
N ARG A 153 -1.12 -16.94 1.35
CA ARG A 153 -0.31 -17.42 2.46
C ARG A 153 0.46 -18.70 2.15
N ALA A 154 -0.05 -19.55 1.26
CA ALA A 154 0.64 -20.77 0.87
C ALA A 154 1.88 -20.49 0.02
N THR A 155 1.76 -19.60 -0.96
CA THR A 155 2.85 -19.28 -1.91
C THR A 155 3.72 -18.10 -1.48
N GLY A 156 3.15 -17.15 -0.74
CA GLY A 156 3.77 -15.86 -0.47
C GLY A 156 3.75 -14.91 -1.67
N ASN A 157 2.94 -15.21 -2.69
CA ASN A 157 2.79 -14.45 -3.92
C ASN A 157 1.52 -13.60 -3.88
N ALA A 158 1.53 -12.45 -4.57
CA ALA A 158 0.34 -11.61 -4.69
C ALA A 158 -0.63 -12.07 -5.78
N ASN A 159 -0.16 -12.90 -6.74
CA ASN A 159 -0.87 -13.30 -7.96
C ASN A 159 -1.03 -14.81 -8.10
N ASP A 160 -0.66 -15.60 -7.10
CA ASP A 160 -0.72 -17.05 -7.18
C ASP A 160 -0.92 -17.64 -5.78
N ASP A 161 -2.06 -18.30 -5.56
CA ASP A 161 -2.35 -19.05 -4.33
C ASP A 161 -1.87 -20.50 -4.39
N GLY A 162 -1.36 -20.94 -5.55
CA GLY A 162 -0.86 -22.28 -5.79
C GLY A 162 -1.95 -23.30 -6.11
N TYR A 163 -3.24 -22.94 -6.03
CA TYR A 163 -4.32 -23.93 -6.18
C TYR A 163 -4.36 -24.55 -7.58
N LEU A 164 -4.31 -23.72 -8.64
CA LEU A 164 -4.39 -24.22 -10.02
C LEU A 164 -3.24 -25.16 -10.42
N THR A 165 -2.09 -25.06 -9.74
CA THR A 165 -0.91 -25.88 -10.04
C THR A 165 -0.72 -27.04 -9.07
N SER A 166 -1.51 -27.09 -7.99
CA SER A 166 -1.36 -28.14 -6.98
C SER A 166 -1.89 -29.47 -7.46
N SER A 167 -1.14 -30.55 -7.26
CA SER A 167 -1.55 -31.91 -7.63
C SER A 167 -2.85 -32.34 -6.90
N ALA A 168 -3.04 -31.89 -5.67
CA ALA A 168 -4.23 -32.18 -4.89
C ALA A 168 -5.52 -31.60 -5.48
N ALA A 169 -5.42 -30.47 -6.18
CA ALA A 169 -6.57 -29.80 -6.77
C ALA A 169 -6.94 -30.31 -8.17
N GLN A 170 -6.00 -30.97 -8.89
CA GLN A 170 -6.25 -31.37 -10.29
C GLN A 170 -7.49 -32.24 -10.45
N ASN A 171 -7.65 -33.30 -9.62
CA ASN A 171 -8.81 -34.16 -9.68
C ASN A 171 -10.14 -33.40 -9.46
N ALA A 172 -10.12 -32.44 -8.54
CA ALA A 172 -11.30 -31.63 -8.26
C ALA A 172 -11.60 -30.63 -9.39
N ILE A 173 -10.57 -30.12 -10.05
CA ILE A 173 -10.70 -29.22 -11.20
C ILE A 173 -11.23 -30.00 -12.42
N ASP A 174 -10.66 -31.16 -12.72
CA ASP A 174 -11.01 -31.96 -13.88
C ASP A 174 -12.41 -32.60 -13.73
N ALA A 175 -12.91 -32.72 -12.51
CA ALA A 175 -14.29 -33.15 -12.23
C ALA A 175 -15.33 -32.01 -12.41
N LYS A 176 -14.95 -30.80 -12.71
CA LYS A 176 -15.87 -29.70 -13.02
C LYS A 176 -16.50 -29.90 -14.40
N ASN A 177 -17.75 -29.48 -14.57
CA ASN A 177 -18.48 -29.56 -15.85
C ASN A 177 -17.72 -28.87 -17.00
N ASP A 178 -16.99 -27.77 -16.70
CA ASP A 178 -16.12 -27.07 -17.62
C ASP A 178 -14.84 -26.66 -16.85
N ALA A 179 -13.83 -27.51 -16.95
CA ALA A 179 -12.55 -27.32 -16.27
C ALA A 179 -11.76 -26.12 -16.84
N GLU A 180 -11.88 -25.84 -18.15
CA GLU A 180 -11.19 -24.69 -18.78
C GLU A 180 -11.79 -23.37 -18.33
N ALA A 181 -13.12 -23.24 -18.36
CA ALA A 181 -13.80 -22.05 -17.87
C ALA A 181 -13.50 -21.82 -16.38
N PHE A 182 -13.47 -22.90 -15.57
CA PHE A 182 -13.08 -22.78 -14.17
C PHE A 182 -11.66 -22.24 -14.02
N ARG A 183 -10.67 -22.80 -14.73
CA ARG A 183 -9.26 -22.34 -14.67
C ARG A 183 -9.14 -20.87 -15.07
N TYR A 184 -9.85 -20.46 -16.13
CA TYR A 184 -9.86 -19.08 -16.59
C TYR A 184 -10.45 -18.13 -15.54
N LEU A 185 -11.64 -18.42 -15.02
CA LEU A 185 -12.28 -17.58 -14.00
C LEU A 185 -11.48 -17.55 -12.71
N TYR A 186 -10.88 -18.67 -12.32
CA TYR A 186 -10.03 -18.73 -11.15
C TYR A 186 -8.77 -17.88 -11.31
N SER A 187 -8.15 -17.89 -12.49
CA SER A 187 -6.99 -17.06 -12.78
C SER A 187 -7.29 -15.55 -12.67
N ILE A 188 -8.52 -15.13 -13.00
CA ILE A 188 -8.97 -13.76 -12.79
C ILE A 188 -9.10 -13.46 -11.29
N ALA A 189 -9.66 -14.35 -10.51
CA ALA A 189 -9.81 -14.19 -9.06
C ALA A 189 -8.47 -14.10 -8.33
N VAL A 190 -7.48 -14.91 -8.78
CA VAL A 190 -6.11 -14.89 -8.23
C VAL A 190 -5.42 -13.54 -8.47
N ASN A 191 -5.65 -12.91 -9.61
CA ASN A 191 -5.12 -11.57 -9.92
C ASN A 191 -5.90 -10.46 -9.18
N ASN A 192 -5.92 -10.51 -7.85
CA ASN A 192 -6.67 -9.58 -7.03
C ASN A 192 -5.93 -8.23 -6.89
N PRO A 193 -6.50 -7.12 -7.42
CA PRO A 193 -5.89 -5.80 -7.29
C PRO A 193 -5.75 -5.33 -5.83
N SER A 194 -6.54 -5.86 -4.90
CA SER A 194 -6.47 -5.55 -3.46
C SER A 194 -5.18 -6.05 -2.79
N ASN A 195 -4.41 -6.92 -3.47
CA ASN A 195 -3.09 -7.34 -2.99
C ASN A 195 -2.01 -6.28 -3.22
N TYR A 196 -2.34 -5.20 -3.91
CA TYR A 196 -1.43 -4.10 -4.23
C TYR A 196 -1.90 -2.78 -3.64
N SER A 197 -0.95 -1.89 -3.39
CA SER A 197 -1.25 -0.51 -3.02
C SER A 197 -1.91 0.25 -4.17
N LEU A 198 -2.52 1.38 -3.85
CA LEU A 198 -3.12 2.25 -4.85
C LEU A 198 -2.09 2.67 -5.92
N PRO A 199 -2.48 2.67 -7.21
CA PRO A 199 -1.63 3.13 -8.31
C PRO A 199 -1.38 4.64 -8.20
N ARG A 200 -0.66 5.19 -9.17
CA ARG A 200 -0.46 6.63 -9.27
C ARG A 200 -1.78 7.37 -9.42
N MET A 201 -1.99 8.35 -8.55
CA MET A 201 -3.19 9.17 -8.56
C MET A 201 -2.83 10.66 -8.66
N TRP A 202 -3.57 11.37 -9.50
CA TRP A 202 -3.47 12.81 -9.66
C TRP A 202 -4.64 13.48 -8.97
N ARG A 203 -4.34 14.56 -8.26
CA ARG A 203 -5.35 15.44 -7.67
C ARG A 203 -4.97 16.86 -7.97
N ALA A 204 -5.93 17.66 -8.45
CA ALA A 204 -5.80 19.10 -8.58
C ALA A 204 -6.86 19.77 -7.71
N GLY A 205 -6.51 20.91 -7.15
CA GLY A 205 -7.45 21.65 -6.32
C GLY A 205 -7.08 23.11 -6.24
N ILE A 206 -8.06 23.86 -5.78
CA ILE A 206 -8.00 25.29 -5.59
C ILE A 206 -8.46 25.58 -4.18
N SER A 207 -7.72 26.44 -3.46
CA SER A 207 -8.17 26.96 -2.17
C SER A 207 -8.17 28.48 -2.21
N LEU A 208 -9.22 29.09 -1.68
CA LEU A 208 -9.37 30.52 -1.53
C LEU A 208 -9.35 30.86 -0.04
N GLN A 209 -8.50 31.80 0.31
CA GLN A 209 -8.42 32.34 1.68
C GLN A 209 -8.81 33.82 1.59
N LEU A 210 -9.93 34.16 2.22
CA LEU A 210 -10.51 35.50 2.26
C LEU A 210 -9.99 36.31 3.45
#